data_ecf166b38e09b29d87e32750236066a8
#
_entry.id   ecf166b38e09b29d87e32750236066a8
#
_cell.length_a   1.000
_cell.length_b   1.000
_cell.length_c   1.000
_cell.angle_alpha   90.00
_cell.angle_beta   90.00
_cell.angle_gamma   90.00
#
_symmetry.space_group_name_H-M   'P 1'
#
loop_
_entity.id
_entity.type
_entity.pdbx_description
1 polymer ?
#
loop_
_entity_poly.entity_id
_entity_poly.type
_entity_poly.pdbx_seq_one_letter_code
_entity_poly.pdbx_strand_id
1 'polypeptide(L)'
;MEHSLSIPPRSRDLPELPLLDNIREAVIGDDTVIETPFGDRRVTYADYTASGRALQFIEDFITHEVLPRYANTHTESSGTGLQTTRLREDARTIIKDAVNGDDTTAVIFAGSGSTGAIDKFIGMMNLRLPADLDMRYHLLQNIPNHERPVVFIGPFEHHSNELPWRESIADVVVIPEDADGHIDSNILRQRLSEYAERPLKIGSFSAASNVTGIVSDTHEISQLLHENGALACWDFGAAAPYIDIEMNPRCSHPLAYKDAIFISPHKFIGGPSTTGILVVRKDVVNNTVPDVVGGGTVAYVNEYEHVYLKDVEHREEGGTPAIVEAIRAGLVFKLKHTVGVDVIRAYEHDFVHRAVHALEEHPNIVILGNHEADRLSIVSFVIQRGGRYLHHNFVVAVLNDLFGIQSRGGCSCAGPYGHRLLGIDLELSHEYEREIERGCEGIKPGWVRINFNYFINEENFEYVIRAIDRKSTRLNSSHVALSRMPSSA
;
A
#
# COMPACT_ATOMS: atom_id res chain seq x y z
N MET A 1 -10.75 -23.19 -33.20
CA MET A 1 -9.29 -23.07 -33.06
C MET A 1 -9.05 -22.62 -31.62
N GLU A 2 -8.32 -23.40 -30.82
CA GLU A 2 -7.90 -22.98 -29.50
C GLU A 2 -6.86 -21.86 -29.69
N HIS A 3 -7.23 -20.64 -29.39
CA HIS A 3 -6.26 -19.56 -29.23
C HIS A 3 -5.45 -19.90 -27.97
N SER A 4 -4.25 -20.43 -28.14
CA SER A 4 -3.28 -20.45 -27.04
C SER A 4 -2.61 -19.07 -26.98
N LEU A 5 -2.67 -18.38 -25.85
CA LEU A 5 -1.94 -17.13 -25.65
C LEU A 5 -0.45 -17.30 -25.98
N SER A 6 0.09 -16.35 -26.71
CA SER A 6 1.53 -16.26 -26.94
C SER A 6 2.15 -15.46 -25.78
N ILE A 7 2.80 -16.14 -24.84
CA ILE A 7 3.56 -15.46 -23.78
C ILE A 7 4.90 -15.03 -24.38
N PRO A 8 5.23 -13.72 -24.40
CA PRO A 8 6.53 -13.27 -24.86
C PRO A 8 7.66 -13.92 -24.05
N PRO A 9 8.82 -14.19 -24.67
CA PRO A 9 9.96 -14.77 -23.98
C PRO A 9 10.50 -13.80 -22.91
N ARG A 10 11.05 -14.37 -21.86
CA ARG A 10 11.78 -13.62 -20.81
C ARG A 10 12.91 -12.81 -21.43
N SER A 11 13.12 -11.58 -20.95
CA SER A 11 14.27 -10.75 -21.34
C SER A 11 15.60 -11.45 -21.02
N ARG A 12 16.56 -11.35 -21.96
CA ARG A 12 17.91 -11.89 -21.77
C ARG A 12 18.81 -10.99 -20.93
N ASP A 13 18.40 -9.74 -20.73
CA ASP A 13 19.19 -8.71 -20.05
C ASP A 13 18.88 -8.61 -18.54
N LEU A 14 18.07 -9.55 -18.03
CA LEU A 14 17.76 -9.57 -16.58
C LEU A 14 19.01 -9.95 -15.78
N PRO A 15 19.35 -9.18 -14.72
CA PRO A 15 20.50 -9.46 -13.89
C PRO A 15 20.36 -10.80 -13.17
N GLU A 16 21.40 -11.62 -13.18
CA GLU A 16 21.46 -12.83 -12.37
C GLU A 16 21.86 -12.47 -10.94
N LEU A 17 21.02 -12.83 -9.99
CA LEU A 17 21.25 -12.63 -8.56
C LEU A 17 20.86 -13.88 -7.78
N PRO A 18 21.85 -14.68 -7.30
CA PRO A 18 21.56 -15.92 -6.54
C PRO A 18 20.69 -15.69 -5.30
N LEU A 19 20.69 -14.46 -4.76
CA LEU A 19 19.82 -14.10 -3.63
C LEU A 19 18.32 -14.28 -3.96
N LEU A 20 17.91 -14.12 -5.23
CA LEU A 20 16.50 -14.31 -5.63
C LEU A 20 16.07 -15.77 -5.47
N ASP A 21 16.95 -16.73 -5.76
CA ASP A 21 16.68 -18.14 -5.54
C ASP A 21 16.57 -18.44 -4.03
N ASN A 22 17.49 -17.90 -3.23
CA ASN A 22 17.45 -18.04 -1.77
C ASN A 22 16.16 -17.43 -1.19
N ILE A 23 15.71 -16.28 -1.67
CA ILE A 23 14.45 -15.68 -1.23
C ILE A 23 13.28 -16.60 -1.58
N ARG A 24 13.23 -17.14 -2.81
CA ARG A 24 12.16 -18.03 -3.26
C ARG A 24 12.07 -19.30 -2.42
N GLU A 25 13.21 -19.94 -2.17
CA GLU A 25 13.30 -21.17 -1.37
C GLU A 25 12.95 -20.92 0.12
N ALA A 26 13.17 -19.70 0.61
CA ALA A 26 12.88 -19.31 1.99
C ALA A 26 11.43 -18.89 2.23
N VAL A 27 10.59 -18.79 1.20
CA VAL A 27 9.18 -18.41 1.39
C VAL A 27 8.44 -19.48 2.17
N ILE A 28 7.99 -19.15 3.38
CA ILE A 28 7.26 -20.08 4.23
C ILE A 28 5.91 -20.40 3.58
N GLY A 29 5.68 -21.69 3.33
CA GLY A 29 4.44 -22.22 2.78
C GLY A 29 4.32 -22.10 1.25
N ASP A 30 5.42 -21.97 0.52
CA ASP A 30 5.40 -22.01 -0.95
C ASP A 30 4.99 -23.39 -1.50
N ASP A 31 5.25 -24.45 -0.73
CA ASP A 31 4.88 -25.84 -1.00
C ASP A 31 3.54 -26.26 -0.39
N THR A 32 2.82 -25.33 0.25
CA THR A 32 1.53 -25.63 0.91
C THR A 32 0.51 -26.12 -0.12
N VAL A 33 -0.17 -27.21 0.25
CA VAL A 33 -1.29 -27.78 -0.50
C VAL A 33 -2.59 -27.48 0.22
N ILE A 34 -3.60 -27.06 -0.54
CA ILE A 34 -4.97 -26.82 -0.05
C ILE A 34 -5.92 -27.83 -0.69
N GLU A 35 -6.85 -28.34 0.12
CA GLU A 35 -7.95 -29.16 -0.37
C GLU A 35 -9.00 -28.27 -1.04
N THR A 36 -9.43 -28.64 -2.23
CA THR A 36 -10.47 -27.92 -2.99
C THR A 36 -11.56 -28.88 -3.45
N PRO A 37 -12.73 -28.40 -3.88
CA PRO A 37 -13.79 -29.26 -4.45
C PRO A 37 -13.35 -30.08 -5.68
N PHE A 38 -12.22 -29.72 -6.28
CA PHE A 38 -11.66 -30.37 -7.47
C PHE A 38 -10.37 -31.16 -7.17
N GLY A 39 -10.10 -31.45 -5.90
CA GLY A 39 -8.93 -32.14 -5.39
C GLY A 39 -7.84 -31.16 -4.92
N ASP A 40 -6.74 -31.72 -4.45
CA ASP A 40 -5.62 -30.99 -3.89
C ASP A 40 -4.95 -30.06 -4.90
N ARG A 41 -4.59 -28.87 -4.45
CA ARG A 41 -3.88 -27.84 -5.25
C ARG A 41 -2.73 -27.26 -4.45
N ARG A 42 -1.56 -27.17 -5.09
CA ARG A 42 -0.45 -26.37 -4.54
C ARG A 42 -0.84 -24.89 -4.57
N VAL A 43 -0.56 -24.17 -3.48
CA VAL A 43 -0.78 -22.73 -3.39
C VAL A 43 0.19 -22.00 -4.32
N THR A 44 -0.36 -21.18 -5.23
CA THR A 44 0.39 -20.20 -6.02
C THR A 44 -0.05 -18.81 -5.60
N TYR A 45 0.77 -18.13 -4.79
CA TYR A 45 0.40 -16.85 -4.23
C TYR A 45 0.65 -15.71 -5.22
N ALA A 46 -0.39 -14.98 -5.58
CA ALA A 46 -0.39 -13.88 -6.56
C ALA A 46 -1.05 -12.59 -6.01
N ASP A 47 -1.08 -12.40 -4.68
CA ASP A 47 -1.65 -11.22 -4.02
C ASP A 47 -0.63 -10.47 -3.13
N TYR A 48 0.64 -10.42 -3.56
CA TYR A 48 1.69 -9.70 -2.83
C TYR A 48 1.43 -8.20 -2.68
N THR A 49 0.61 -7.61 -3.53
CA THR A 49 0.14 -6.22 -3.39
C THR A 49 -0.65 -6.02 -2.09
N ALA A 50 -1.32 -7.05 -1.59
CA ALA A 50 -2.06 -6.99 -0.34
C ALA A 50 -1.17 -7.21 0.87
N SER A 51 -0.29 -8.22 0.82
CA SER A 51 0.68 -8.52 1.88
C SER A 51 1.82 -9.39 1.33
N GLY A 52 3.03 -9.19 1.84
CA GLY A 52 4.14 -10.10 1.63
C GLY A 52 3.90 -11.46 2.30
N ARG A 53 4.85 -12.38 2.11
CA ARG A 53 4.92 -13.66 2.82
C ARG A 53 6.14 -13.70 3.73
N ALA A 54 6.10 -14.51 4.78
CA ALA A 54 7.22 -14.67 5.71
C ALA A 54 8.37 -15.43 5.04
N LEU A 55 9.60 -15.14 5.48
CA LEU A 55 10.83 -15.79 5.03
C LEU A 55 11.51 -16.52 6.18
N GLN A 56 11.88 -17.78 5.94
CA GLN A 56 12.44 -18.66 6.97
C GLN A 56 13.65 -18.02 7.67
N PHE A 57 14.60 -17.45 6.94
CA PHE A 57 15.79 -16.85 7.55
C PHE A 57 15.50 -15.60 8.40
N ILE A 58 14.41 -14.85 8.12
CA ILE A 58 13.96 -13.74 8.99
C ILE A 58 13.34 -14.30 10.26
N GLU A 59 12.48 -15.32 10.15
CA GLU A 59 11.86 -15.97 11.32
C GLU A 59 12.91 -16.65 12.19
N ASP A 60 13.91 -17.29 11.59
CA ASP A 60 15.04 -17.89 12.31
C ASP A 60 15.84 -16.84 13.08
N PHE A 61 16.13 -15.70 12.48
CA PHE A 61 16.79 -14.59 13.17
C PHE A 61 15.96 -14.09 14.36
N ILE A 62 14.66 -13.89 14.16
CA ILE A 62 13.76 -13.46 15.24
C ILE A 62 13.76 -14.50 16.36
N THR A 63 13.62 -15.79 16.02
CA THR A 63 13.47 -16.88 16.99
C THR A 63 14.78 -17.15 17.77
N HIS A 64 15.93 -17.10 17.10
CA HIS A 64 17.20 -17.53 17.70
C HIS A 64 18.07 -16.39 18.23
N GLU A 65 17.93 -15.16 17.68
CA GLU A 65 18.77 -14.02 18.07
C GLU A 65 17.99 -12.96 18.87
N VAL A 66 16.73 -12.70 18.52
CA VAL A 66 15.94 -11.64 19.17
C VAL A 66 15.21 -12.16 20.41
N LEU A 67 14.37 -13.19 20.25
CA LEU A 67 13.49 -13.68 21.33
C LEU A 67 14.21 -14.22 22.58
N PRO A 68 15.35 -14.93 22.49
CA PRO A 68 16.03 -15.45 23.69
C PRO A 68 16.52 -14.37 24.65
N ARG A 69 16.71 -13.14 24.15
CA ARG A 69 17.17 -11.99 24.93
C ARG A 69 16.16 -10.84 24.91
N TYR A 70 14.92 -11.13 24.52
CA TYR A 70 13.87 -10.12 24.45
C TYR A 70 13.59 -9.54 25.85
N ALA A 71 13.52 -8.22 25.89
CA ALA A 71 13.07 -7.46 27.05
C ALA A 71 12.38 -6.16 26.58
N ASN A 72 11.69 -5.47 27.49
CA ASN A 72 11.15 -4.15 27.19
C ASN A 72 12.30 -3.16 26.85
N THR A 73 12.04 -2.25 25.94
CA THR A 73 12.83 -1.03 25.71
C THR A 73 12.69 -0.09 26.93
N HIS A 74 13.13 1.12 26.94
CA HIS A 74 13.11 2.04 28.09
C HIS A 74 14.02 1.64 29.26
N THR A 75 14.88 0.63 29.11
CA THR A 75 15.90 0.28 30.11
C THR A 75 17.18 -0.15 29.41
N GLU A 76 18.27 0.54 29.73
CA GLU A 76 19.61 0.25 29.22
C GLU A 76 20.53 -0.34 30.30
N SER A 77 20.02 -0.43 31.53
CA SER A 77 20.77 -0.95 32.66
C SER A 77 20.88 -2.47 32.73
N SER A 78 20.02 -3.19 31.99
CA SER A 78 20.10 -4.64 31.84
C SER A 78 20.59 -5.00 30.43
N GLY A 79 21.38 -6.10 30.32
CA GLY A 79 21.91 -6.54 29.02
C GLY A 79 20.83 -6.88 27.99
N THR A 80 19.71 -7.46 28.42
CA THR A 80 18.56 -7.80 27.54
C THR A 80 17.83 -6.54 27.10
N GLY A 81 17.52 -5.60 28.01
CA GLY A 81 16.89 -4.33 27.65
C GLY A 81 17.74 -3.48 26.71
N LEU A 82 19.05 -3.40 26.97
CA LEU A 82 19.98 -2.70 26.11
C LEU A 82 20.06 -3.30 24.70
N GLN A 83 20.12 -4.62 24.59
CA GLN A 83 20.14 -5.30 23.28
C GLN A 83 18.86 -5.05 22.50
N THR A 84 17.70 -5.20 23.15
CA THR A 84 16.40 -5.00 22.51
C THR A 84 16.22 -3.56 22.03
N THR A 85 16.61 -2.58 22.88
CA THR A 85 16.61 -1.15 22.50
C THR A 85 17.49 -0.90 21.29
N ARG A 86 18.73 -1.41 21.30
CA ARG A 86 19.66 -1.25 20.15
C ARG A 86 19.13 -1.86 18.86
N LEU A 87 18.62 -3.08 18.89
CA LEU A 87 18.07 -3.71 17.69
C LEU A 87 16.90 -2.90 17.10
N ARG A 88 16.10 -2.29 17.95
CA ARG A 88 15.00 -1.42 17.50
C ARG A 88 15.49 -0.10 16.91
N GLU A 89 16.47 0.53 17.54
CA GLU A 89 17.08 1.77 17.03
C GLU A 89 17.93 1.51 15.76
N ASP A 90 18.58 0.36 15.65
CA ASP A 90 19.23 -0.07 14.40
C ASP A 90 18.19 -0.21 13.28
N ALA A 91 17.01 -0.79 13.56
CA ALA A 91 15.92 -0.87 12.59
C ALA A 91 15.44 0.53 12.15
N ARG A 92 15.31 1.49 13.08
CA ARG A 92 14.97 2.89 12.77
C ARG A 92 16.02 3.53 11.86
N THR A 93 17.30 3.32 12.16
CA THR A 93 18.43 3.84 11.35
C THR A 93 18.42 3.22 9.96
N ILE A 94 18.26 1.89 9.83
CA ILE A 94 18.16 1.20 8.54
C ILE A 94 17.04 1.78 7.68
N ILE A 95 15.87 2.03 8.29
CA ILE A 95 14.72 2.59 7.58
C ILE A 95 15.02 4.03 7.16
N LYS A 96 15.57 4.85 8.05
CA LYS A 96 15.93 6.25 7.75
C LYS A 96 16.90 6.33 6.57
N ASP A 97 17.95 5.51 6.57
CA ASP A 97 18.93 5.45 5.48
C ASP A 97 18.28 4.97 4.17
N ALA A 98 17.42 3.94 4.25
CA ALA A 98 16.75 3.37 3.08
C ALA A 98 15.75 4.32 2.40
N VAL A 99 15.25 5.33 3.12
CA VAL A 99 14.37 6.36 2.57
C VAL A 99 15.11 7.67 2.27
N ASN A 100 16.44 7.66 2.28
CA ASN A 100 17.28 8.84 2.10
C ASN A 100 16.91 9.99 3.06
N GLY A 101 16.63 9.62 4.33
CA GLY A 101 16.39 10.57 5.43
C GLY A 101 17.70 11.10 6.01
N ASP A 102 17.65 12.26 6.63
CA ASP A 102 18.78 12.93 7.30
C ASP A 102 18.47 13.28 8.76
N ASP A 103 19.25 14.14 9.37
CA ASP A 103 19.06 14.59 10.76
C ASP A 103 17.76 15.40 10.96
N THR A 104 17.18 15.95 9.90
CA THR A 104 15.90 16.65 9.94
C THR A 104 14.70 15.69 9.87
N THR A 105 14.95 14.42 9.63
CA THR A 105 13.94 13.38 9.44
C THR A 105 13.73 12.58 10.73
N ALA A 106 12.48 12.34 11.08
CA ALA A 106 12.06 11.40 12.12
C ALA A 106 11.39 10.17 11.50
N VAL A 107 11.67 8.98 12.06
CA VAL A 107 11.02 7.72 11.72
C VAL A 107 10.22 7.24 12.92
N ILE A 108 8.91 7.19 12.79
CA ILE A 108 7.99 6.85 13.87
C ILE A 108 7.28 5.54 13.54
N PHE A 109 7.35 4.57 14.43
CA PHE A 109 6.62 3.33 14.31
C PHE A 109 5.16 3.54 14.74
N ALA A 110 4.21 3.30 13.82
CA ALA A 110 2.82 3.73 13.98
C ALA A 110 1.81 2.66 13.54
N GLY A 111 1.28 1.91 14.47
CA GLY A 111 0.09 1.08 14.26
C GLY A 111 0.10 0.16 13.02
N SER A 112 -1.02 0.11 12.32
CA SER A 112 -1.28 -0.84 11.23
C SER A 112 -0.92 -0.24 9.87
N GLY A 113 0.27 -0.51 9.36
CA GLY A 113 0.70 -0.10 8.02
C GLY A 113 0.60 1.41 7.78
N SER A 114 0.47 1.82 6.52
CA SER A 114 0.31 3.24 6.16
C SER A 114 -0.96 3.86 6.74
N THR A 115 -2.02 3.08 6.99
CA THR A 115 -3.23 3.57 7.67
C THR A 115 -2.89 4.15 9.05
N GLY A 116 -2.17 3.39 9.88
CA GLY A 116 -1.76 3.87 11.20
C GLY A 116 -0.80 5.07 11.12
N ALA A 117 0.04 5.12 10.09
CA ALA A 117 0.96 6.23 9.87
C ALA A 117 0.23 7.52 9.45
N ILE A 118 -0.77 7.43 8.56
CA ILE A 118 -1.60 8.57 8.13
C ILE A 118 -2.44 9.09 9.30
N ASP A 119 -3.10 8.18 10.03
CA ASP A 119 -3.88 8.54 11.21
C ASP A 119 -3.00 9.22 12.28
N LYS A 120 -1.80 8.71 12.50
CA LYS A 120 -0.80 9.31 13.39
C LYS A 120 -0.42 10.71 12.94
N PHE A 121 -0.14 10.91 11.65
CA PHE A 121 0.22 12.21 11.10
C PHE A 121 -0.91 13.23 11.27
N ILE A 122 -2.16 12.84 10.96
CA ILE A 122 -3.34 13.72 11.14
C ILE A 122 -3.53 14.11 12.62
N GLY A 123 -3.31 13.14 13.54
CA GLY A 123 -3.35 13.41 14.98
C GLY A 123 -2.25 14.38 15.43
N MET A 124 -0.99 14.17 14.97
CA MET A 124 0.15 15.06 15.26
C MET A 124 -0.06 16.48 14.72
N MET A 125 -0.75 16.60 13.57
CA MET A 125 -1.11 17.90 12.99
C MET A 125 -2.32 18.56 13.68
N ASN A 126 -2.94 17.91 14.67
CA ASN A 126 -4.14 18.35 15.37
C ASN A 126 -5.33 18.64 14.44
N LEU A 127 -5.51 17.83 13.42
CA LEU A 127 -6.56 18.02 12.39
C LEU A 127 -7.83 17.22 12.67
N ARG A 128 -7.91 16.49 13.78
CA ARG A 128 -9.05 15.63 14.11
C ARG A 128 -9.90 16.22 15.23
N LEU A 129 -11.22 16.19 15.04
CA LEU A 129 -12.19 16.45 16.09
C LEU A 129 -12.90 15.15 16.47
N PRO A 130 -13.19 14.92 17.79
CA PRO A 130 -14.06 13.82 18.18
C PRO A 130 -15.48 14.01 17.62
N ALA A 131 -15.99 13.04 16.85
CA ALA A 131 -17.26 13.15 16.13
C ALA A 131 -18.44 13.48 17.04
N ASP A 132 -18.57 12.83 18.21
CA ASP A 132 -19.65 13.12 19.17
C ASP A 132 -19.59 14.54 19.74
N LEU A 133 -18.38 15.09 19.94
CA LEU A 133 -18.23 16.46 20.39
C LEU A 133 -18.57 17.45 19.27
N ASP A 134 -18.19 17.15 18.05
CA ASP A 134 -18.55 17.99 16.91
C ASP A 134 -20.07 17.98 16.68
N MET A 135 -20.72 16.82 16.68
CA MET A 135 -22.19 16.73 16.56
C MET A 135 -22.91 17.52 17.66
N ARG A 136 -22.40 17.51 18.90
CA ARG A 136 -23.03 18.16 20.05
C ARG A 136 -22.82 19.66 20.08
N TYR A 137 -21.59 20.09 19.76
CA TYR A 137 -21.15 21.49 19.97
C TYR A 137 -20.90 22.24 18.68
N HIS A 138 -21.08 21.60 17.52
CA HIS A 138 -20.86 22.17 16.18
C HIS A 138 -19.46 22.79 16.03
N LEU A 139 -18.42 22.07 16.52
CA LEU A 139 -17.07 22.59 16.61
C LEU A 139 -16.51 22.93 15.24
N LEU A 140 -16.71 22.06 14.25
CA LEU A 140 -16.27 22.30 12.87
C LEU A 140 -16.92 23.55 12.25
N GLN A 141 -18.21 23.80 12.56
CA GLN A 141 -18.93 24.97 12.05
C GLN A 141 -18.41 26.28 12.65
N ASN A 142 -17.78 26.22 13.85
CA ASN A 142 -17.17 27.36 14.49
C ASN A 142 -15.76 27.69 13.94
N ILE A 143 -15.17 26.84 13.11
CA ILE A 143 -13.92 27.12 12.41
C ILE A 143 -14.27 27.82 11.07
N PRO A 144 -13.87 29.08 10.88
CA PRO A 144 -14.14 29.79 9.64
C PRO A 144 -13.56 29.05 8.43
N ASN A 145 -14.30 29.00 7.31
CA ASN A 145 -13.86 28.26 6.13
C ASN A 145 -12.45 28.66 5.64
N HIS A 146 -12.09 29.93 5.74
CA HIS A 146 -10.78 30.42 5.32
C HIS A 146 -9.64 30.04 6.27
N GLU A 147 -9.95 29.61 7.50
CA GLU A 147 -8.99 29.11 8.49
C GLU A 147 -8.81 27.60 8.44
N ARG A 148 -9.72 26.88 7.74
CA ARG A 148 -9.60 25.43 7.62
C ARG A 148 -8.43 25.07 6.71
N PRO A 149 -7.67 24.02 7.05
CA PRO A 149 -6.74 23.41 6.12
C PRO A 149 -7.43 22.93 4.84
N VAL A 150 -6.68 22.82 3.74
CA VAL A 150 -7.11 22.11 2.54
C VAL A 150 -6.16 20.96 2.25
N VAL A 151 -6.72 19.80 1.90
CA VAL A 151 -5.97 18.62 1.53
C VAL A 151 -6.30 18.23 0.09
N PHE A 152 -5.28 18.17 -0.75
CA PHE A 152 -5.37 17.69 -2.13
C PHE A 152 -5.01 16.20 -2.13
N ILE A 153 -5.90 15.36 -2.67
CA ILE A 153 -5.69 13.92 -2.82
C ILE A 153 -5.77 13.52 -4.29
N GLY A 154 -5.15 12.41 -4.65
CA GLY A 154 -5.08 11.94 -6.03
C GLY A 154 -6.32 11.18 -6.50
N PRO A 155 -6.30 10.75 -7.77
CA PRO A 155 -7.44 10.04 -8.36
C PRO A 155 -7.56 8.59 -7.90
N PHE A 156 -6.48 7.96 -7.46
CA PHE A 156 -6.41 6.53 -7.17
C PHE A 156 -6.00 6.22 -5.73
N GLU A 157 -6.42 7.07 -4.79
CA GLU A 157 -6.07 6.89 -3.39
C GLU A 157 -6.69 5.61 -2.82
N HIS A 158 -5.90 4.91 -2.00
CA HIS A 158 -6.44 3.90 -1.12
C HIS A 158 -7.32 4.56 -0.06
N HIS A 159 -8.38 3.89 0.40
CA HIS A 159 -9.27 4.42 1.44
C HIS A 159 -8.52 4.93 2.68
N SER A 160 -7.35 4.36 2.98
CA SER A 160 -6.50 4.82 4.09
C SER A 160 -5.92 6.21 3.89
N ASN A 161 -5.74 6.66 2.64
CA ASN A 161 -5.25 8.00 2.32
C ASN A 161 -6.39 8.94 1.85
N GLU A 162 -7.62 8.54 1.98
CA GLU A 162 -8.80 9.34 1.65
C GLU A 162 -9.70 9.56 2.86
N LEU A 163 -10.18 8.48 3.51
CA LEU A 163 -11.17 8.58 4.59
C LEU A 163 -10.67 9.36 5.80
N PRO A 164 -9.42 9.18 6.31
CA PRO A 164 -8.95 9.96 7.45
C PRO A 164 -8.91 11.47 7.20
N TRP A 165 -8.67 11.90 5.96
CA TRP A 165 -8.75 13.31 5.58
C TRP A 165 -10.18 13.82 5.53
N ARG A 166 -11.13 13.00 5.04
CA ARG A 166 -12.57 13.34 5.03
C ARG A 166 -13.14 13.50 6.43
N GLU A 167 -12.62 12.74 7.40
CA GLU A 167 -13.00 12.78 8.82
C GLU A 167 -12.17 13.81 9.62
N SER A 168 -11.38 14.66 8.95
CA SER A 168 -10.62 15.75 9.56
C SER A 168 -11.34 17.10 9.45
N ILE A 169 -10.75 18.15 10.03
CA ILE A 169 -11.26 19.53 9.88
C ILE A 169 -10.95 20.14 8.51
N ALA A 170 -10.19 19.44 7.65
CA ALA A 170 -9.76 19.97 6.38
C ALA A 170 -10.84 19.86 5.30
N ASP A 171 -10.83 20.80 4.36
CA ASP A 171 -11.56 20.63 3.10
C ASP A 171 -10.75 19.70 2.18
N VAL A 172 -11.39 18.66 1.62
CA VAL A 172 -10.73 17.69 0.74
C VAL A 172 -11.02 18.02 -0.71
N VAL A 173 -9.97 18.15 -1.51
CA VAL A 173 -10.04 18.43 -2.96
C VAL A 173 -9.43 17.25 -3.72
N VAL A 174 -10.23 16.54 -4.50
CA VAL A 174 -9.76 15.45 -5.35
C VAL A 174 -9.19 16.01 -6.65
N ILE A 175 -7.94 15.66 -6.96
CA ILE A 175 -7.30 15.96 -8.24
C ILE A 175 -7.59 14.79 -9.18
N PRO A 176 -8.12 15.02 -10.39
CA PRO A 176 -8.40 13.96 -11.35
C PRO A 176 -7.13 13.36 -11.95
N GLU A 177 -7.29 12.27 -12.67
CA GLU A 177 -6.27 11.75 -13.57
C GLU A 177 -6.27 12.53 -14.91
N ASP A 178 -5.09 12.62 -15.52
CA ASP A 178 -4.91 13.09 -16.88
C ASP A 178 -5.29 11.99 -17.91
N ALA A 179 -5.07 12.27 -19.19
CA ALA A 179 -5.39 11.33 -20.27
C ALA A 179 -4.56 10.03 -20.23
N ASP A 180 -3.39 10.07 -19.58
CA ASP A 180 -2.47 8.96 -19.46
C ASP A 180 -2.63 8.20 -18.13
N GLY A 181 -3.56 8.63 -17.27
CA GLY A 181 -3.88 7.99 -15.99
C GLY A 181 -2.99 8.42 -14.82
N HIS A 182 -2.21 9.49 -14.97
CA HIS A 182 -1.42 10.10 -13.92
C HIS A 182 -2.20 11.20 -13.19
N ILE A 183 -1.69 11.68 -12.07
CA ILE A 183 -2.24 12.84 -11.38
C ILE A 183 -2.13 14.07 -12.30
N ASP A 184 -3.25 14.76 -12.59
CA ASP A 184 -3.25 15.93 -13.46
C ASP A 184 -2.55 17.14 -12.78
N SER A 185 -1.27 17.36 -13.12
CA SER A 185 -0.46 18.45 -12.60
C SER A 185 -1.01 19.84 -12.96
N ASN A 186 -1.74 19.97 -14.08
CA ASN A 186 -2.34 21.25 -14.48
C ASN A 186 -3.53 21.59 -13.60
N ILE A 187 -4.40 20.60 -13.35
CA ILE A 187 -5.53 20.78 -12.43
C ILE A 187 -5.02 20.99 -11.00
N LEU A 188 -3.99 20.25 -10.57
CA LEU A 188 -3.37 20.48 -9.25
C LEU A 188 -2.87 21.92 -9.12
N ARG A 189 -2.16 22.46 -10.11
CA ARG A 189 -1.68 23.85 -10.12
C ARG A 189 -2.83 24.86 -10.03
N GLN A 190 -3.90 24.63 -10.79
CA GLN A 190 -5.09 25.47 -10.73
C GLN A 190 -5.70 25.45 -9.32
N ARG A 191 -5.91 24.26 -8.74
CA ARG A 191 -6.50 24.13 -7.40
C ARG A 191 -5.62 24.74 -6.31
N LEU A 192 -4.31 24.56 -6.36
CA LEU A 192 -3.39 25.21 -5.44
C LEU A 192 -3.51 26.74 -5.47
N SER A 193 -3.70 27.33 -6.66
CA SER A 193 -3.94 28.76 -6.81
C SER A 193 -5.30 29.20 -6.24
N GLU A 194 -6.36 28.42 -6.43
CA GLU A 194 -7.70 28.70 -5.87
C GLU A 194 -7.71 28.73 -4.33
N TYR A 195 -6.84 27.93 -3.71
CA TYR A 195 -6.69 27.82 -2.25
C TYR A 195 -5.43 28.52 -1.72
N ALA A 196 -4.85 29.47 -2.47
CA ALA A 196 -3.60 30.11 -2.10
C ALA A 196 -3.61 30.75 -0.70
N GLU A 197 -4.75 31.33 -0.29
CA GLU A 197 -4.93 32.03 0.99
C GLU A 197 -5.18 31.09 2.18
N ARG A 198 -5.26 29.76 1.96
CA ARG A 198 -5.45 28.82 3.09
C ARG A 198 -4.19 28.73 3.95
N PRO A 199 -4.33 28.74 5.30
CA PRO A 199 -3.20 28.77 6.22
C PRO A 199 -2.35 27.49 6.15
N LEU A 200 -2.97 26.35 5.86
CA LEU A 200 -2.32 25.07 5.72
C LEU A 200 -2.86 24.34 4.46
N LYS A 201 -1.97 24.01 3.57
CA LYS A 201 -2.22 23.26 2.35
C LYS A 201 -1.40 21.97 2.41
N ILE A 202 -2.02 20.83 2.14
CA ILE A 202 -1.38 19.51 2.17
C ILE A 202 -1.72 18.79 0.85
N GLY A 203 -0.72 18.32 0.12
CA GLY A 203 -0.91 17.30 -0.89
C GLY A 203 -0.65 15.92 -0.26
N SER A 204 -1.62 15.01 -0.32
CA SER A 204 -1.47 13.64 0.18
C SER A 204 -1.82 12.66 -0.93
N PHE A 205 -0.80 12.12 -1.56
CA PHE A 205 -0.92 11.33 -2.79
C PHE A 205 -0.32 9.93 -2.64
N SER A 206 -0.87 8.96 -3.39
CA SER A 206 -0.28 7.63 -3.51
C SER A 206 0.91 7.65 -4.48
N ALA A 207 2.05 7.10 -4.05
CA ALA A 207 3.24 6.96 -4.90
C ALA A 207 3.05 5.97 -6.05
N ALA A 208 2.11 5.02 -5.90
CA ALA A 208 1.61 4.20 -6.99
C ALA A 208 0.21 3.68 -6.69
N SER A 209 -0.58 3.49 -7.75
CA SER A 209 -1.90 2.89 -7.63
C SER A 209 -1.82 1.42 -7.21
N ASN A 210 -2.55 1.04 -6.17
CA ASN A 210 -2.70 -0.36 -5.78
C ASN A 210 -3.66 -1.16 -6.69
N VAL A 211 -4.26 -0.51 -7.67
CA VAL A 211 -5.18 -1.10 -8.66
C VAL A 211 -4.49 -1.31 -9.99
N THR A 212 -4.06 -0.23 -10.63
CA THR A 212 -3.43 -0.27 -11.96
C THR A 212 -1.92 -0.43 -11.92
N GLY A 213 -1.31 -0.15 -10.78
CA GLY A 213 0.15 -0.15 -10.62
C GLY A 213 0.83 1.14 -11.10
N ILE A 214 0.12 2.06 -11.76
CA ILE A 214 0.69 3.30 -12.30
C ILE A 214 1.45 4.05 -11.22
N VAL A 215 2.70 4.41 -11.50
CA VAL A 215 3.62 5.10 -10.59
C VAL A 215 3.48 6.61 -10.78
N SER A 216 3.42 7.36 -9.67
CA SER A 216 3.35 8.83 -9.67
C SER A 216 4.75 9.45 -9.74
N ASP A 217 4.92 10.56 -10.45
CA ASP A 217 6.11 11.38 -10.33
C ASP A 217 6.11 12.15 -9.00
N THR A 218 6.66 11.49 -7.98
CA THR A 218 6.70 12.05 -6.63
C THR A 218 7.59 13.28 -6.51
N HIS A 219 8.55 13.48 -7.42
CA HIS A 219 9.46 14.62 -7.40
C HIS A 219 8.81 15.86 -8.01
N GLU A 220 8.24 15.75 -9.21
CA GLU A 220 7.57 16.86 -9.87
C GLU A 220 6.39 17.38 -9.04
N ILE A 221 5.56 16.47 -8.53
CA ILE A 221 4.38 16.85 -7.73
C ILE A 221 4.80 17.46 -6.38
N SER A 222 5.83 16.94 -5.70
CA SER A 222 6.35 17.55 -4.47
C SER A 222 6.89 18.95 -4.73
N GLN A 223 7.63 19.15 -5.82
CA GLN A 223 8.10 20.48 -6.22
C GLN A 223 6.93 21.43 -6.43
N LEU A 224 5.91 21.02 -7.20
CA LEU A 224 4.74 21.82 -7.47
C LEU A 224 3.98 22.23 -6.18
N LEU A 225 3.86 21.30 -5.22
CA LEU A 225 3.26 21.57 -3.92
C LEU A 225 4.05 22.63 -3.15
N HIS A 226 5.37 22.46 -3.03
CA HIS A 226 6.22 23.39 -2.28
C HIS A 226 6.33 24.78 -2.93
N GLU A 227 6.34 24.86 -4.27
CA GLU A 227 6.26 26.13 -5.00
C GLU A 227 5.00 26.94 -4.65
N ASN A 228 3.95 26.26 -4.18
CA ASN A 228 2.68 26.85 -3.76
C ASN A 228 2.49 26.86 -2.23
N GLY A 229 3.55 26.57 -1.46
CA GLY A 229 3.53 26.58 0.00
C GLY A 229 2.64 25.49 0.61
N ALA A 230 2.51 24.34 -0.07
CA ALA A 230 1.81 23.16 0.41
C ALA A 230 2.80 22.07 0.86
N LEU A 231 2.44 21.30 1.87
CA LEU A 231 3.20 20.12 2.30
C LEU A 231 3.02 18.97 1.30
N ALA A 232 4.10 18.20 1.08
CA ALA A 232 4.13 17.04 0.19
C ALA A 232 4.15 15.75 1.01
N CYS A 233 2.99 15.09 1.13
CA CYS A 233 2.81 13.84 1.85
C CYS A 233 2.53 12.69 0.88
N TRP A 234 3.13 11.51 1.11
CA TRP A 234 3.09 10.42 0.15
C TRP A 234 2.77 9.07 0.79
N ASP A 235 1.72 8.40 0.31
CA ASP A 235 1.43 7.01 0.65
C ASP A 235 2.23 6.05 -0.27
N PHE A 236 3.25 5.44 0.29
CA PHE A 236 4.06 4.40 -0.33
C PHE A 236 3.52 2.99 -0.04
N GLY A 237 2.31 2.86 0.46
CA GLY A 237 1.77 1.57 0.86
C GLY A 237 1.81 0.48 -0.22
N ALA A 238 1.58 0.82 -1.50
CA ALA A 238 1.72 -0.13 -2.61
C ALA A 238 3.14 -0.15 -3.19
N ALA A 239 3.82 0.97 -3.17
CA ALA A 239 5.06 1.21 -3.89
C ALA A 239 6.34 0.85 -3.13
N ALA A 240 6.31 0.97 -1.78
CA ALA A 240 7.52 0.86 -0.96
C ALA A 240 8.34 -0.43 -1.16
N PRO A 241 7.78 -1.62 -1.41
CA PRO A 241 8.59 -2.81 -1.65
C PRO A 241 9.39 -2.76 -2.96
N TYR A 242 9.01 -1.92 -3.93
CA TYR A 242 9.40 -2.08 -5.33
C TYR A 242 10.14 -0.90 -5.95
N ILE A 243 9.97 0.32 -5.45
CA ILE A 243 10.62 1.53 -5.98
C ILE A 243 11.48 2.22 -4.92
N ASP A 244 12.34 3.14 -5.35
CA ASP A 244 13.09 3.99 -4.44
C ASP A 244 12.16 4.91 -3.64
N ILE A 245 12.55 5.14 -2.39
CA ILE A 245 11.86 6.05 -1.49
C ILE A 245 12.86 7.15 -1.13
N GLU A 246 12.63 8.36 -1.60
CA GLU A 246 13.54 9.45 -1.38
C GLU A 246 12.86 10.60 -0.63
N MET A 247 13.11 10.65 0.68
CA MET A 247 12.67 11.76 1.53
C MET A 247 13.33 13.06 1.07
N ASN A 248 14.64 13.00 0.80
CA ASN A 248 15.48 14.10 0.34
C ASN A 248 16.20 13.71 -0.96
N PRO A 249 15.59 13.88 -2.14
CA PRO A 249 16.18 13.47 -3.42
C PRO A 249 17.45 14.27 -3.72
N ARG A 250 18.52 13.56 -4.14
CA ARG A 250 19.87 14.13 -4.32
C ARG A 250 20.07 14.85 -5.65
N CYS A 251 19.36 14.41 -6.69
CA CYS A 251 19.59 14.83 -8.08
C CYS A 251 18.43 15.63 -8.69
N SER A 252 17.44 15.99 -7.90
CA SER A 252 16.27 16.72 -8.35
C SER A 252 16.26 18.17 -7.86
N HIS A 253 15.19 18.86 -8.17
CA HIS A 253 14.99 20.24 -7.73
C HIS A 253 15.02 20.35 -6.18
N PRO A 254 15.56 21.44 -5.59
CA PRO A 254 15.62 21.60 -4.13
C PRO A 254 14.29 21.50 -3.40
N LEU A 255 13.17 21.74 -4.10
CA LEU A 255 11.81 21.64 -3.58
C LEU A 255 11.16 20.26 -3.82
N ALA A 256 11.89 19.26 -4.32
CA ALA A 256 11.34 17.94 -4.57
C ALA A 256 11.38 16.98 -3.34
N TYR A 257 11.78 17.49 -2.16
CA TYR A 257 11.74 16.72 -0.91
C TYR A 257 10.30 16.39 -0.51
N LYS A 258 10.15 15.50 0.46
CA LYS A 258 8.85 15.11 1.00
C LYS A 258 8.75 15.53 2.47
N ASP A 259 7.55 15.94 2.91
CA ASP A 259 7.30 16.31 4.31
C ASP A 259 6.90 15.11 5.15
N ALA A 260 6.13 14.19 4.57
CA ALA A 260 5.76 12.94 5.21
C ALA A 260 5.67 11.78 4.21
N ILE A 261 6.03 10.58 4.66
CA ILE A 261 5.91 9.33 3.91
C ILE A 261 5.25 8.28 4.81
N PHE A 262 4.25 7.58 4.26
CA PHE A 262 3.50 6.54 4.96
C PHE A 262 3.81 5.17 4.34
N ILE A 263 4.20 4.19 5.17
CA ILE A 263 4.71 2.91 4.67
C ILE A 263 4.02 1.74 5.37
N SER A 264 3.75 0.69 4.58
CA SER A 264 3.20 -0.60 5.01
C SER A 264 4.25 -1.71 4.86
N PRO A 265 5.16 -1.92 5.83
CA PRO A 265 6.23 -2.90 5.67
C PRO A 265 5.73 -4.35 5.56
N HIS A 266 4.50 -4.65 6.00
CA HIS A 266 3.89 -5.97 5.84
C HIS A 266 3.72 -6.40 4.38
N LYS A 267 3.83 -5.47 3.42
CA LYS A 267 3.77 -5.75 1.98
C LYS A 267 5.11 -6.17 1.39
N PHE A 268 6.22 -5.92 2.08
CA PHE A 268 7.52 -6.44 1.69
C PHE A 268 7.55 -7.96 1.86
N ILE A 269 8.37 -8.64 1.07
CA ILE A 269 8.68 -10.04 1.35
C ILE A 269 9.40 -10.15 2.71
N GLY A 270 8.99 -11.09 3.54
CA GLY A 270 9.42 -11.19 4.94
C GLY A 270 8.67 -10.27 5.91
N GLY A 271 7.72 -9.45 5.41
CA GLY A 271 7.05 -8.40 6.15
C GLY A 271 5.81 -8.72 7.00
N PRO A 272 5.17 -9.90 6.94
CA PRO A 272 4.06 -10.18 7.86
C PRO A 272 4.41 -9.88 9.32
N SER A 273 3.45 -9.30 10.06
CA SER A 273 3.62 -8.87 11.46
C SER A 273 4.66 -7.75 11.63
N THR A 274 4.69 -6.77 10.74
CA THR A 274 5.40 -5.51 10.92
C THR A 274 4.44 -4.40 11.34
N THR A 275 4.97 -3.39 12.03
CA THR A 275 4.25 -2.15 12.32
C THR A 275 4.25 -1.20 11.12
N GLY A 276 3.30 -0.26 11.07
CA GLY A 276 3.34 0.86 10.13
C GLY A 276 4.49 1.82 10.42
N ILE A 277 4.89 2.58 9.41
CA ILE A 277 5.98 3.56 9.53
C ILE A 277 5.52 4.90 8.99
N LEU A 278 5.67 5.94 9.83
CA LEU A 278 5.62 7.33 9.45
C LEU A 278 7.05 7.87 9.38
N VAL A 279 7.46 8.33 8.21
CA VAL A 279 8.68 9.13 8.05
C VAL A 279 8.25 10.58 7.87
N VAL A 280 8.76 11.49 8.69
CA VAL A 280 8.28 12.88 8.71
C VAL A 280 9.43 13.85 8.98
N ARG A 281 9.38 15.03 8.38
CA ARG A 281 10.29 16.12 8.71
C ARG A 281 9.98 16.66 10.10
N LYS A 282 11.00 16.85 10.92
CA LYS A 282 10.85 17.33 12.32
C LYS A 282 10.27 18.73 12.41
N ASP A 283 10.52 19.59 11.41
CA ASP A 283 10.00 20.95 11.34
C ASP A 283 8.50 21.04 11.05
N VAL A 284 7.90 19.98 10.53
CA VAL A 284 6.44 19.85 10.34
C VAL A 284 5.74 19.48 11.66
N VAL A 285 6.46 18.87 12.61
CA VAL A 285 5.91 18.35 13.87
C VAL A 285 5.91 19.43 14.94
N ASN A 286 4.81 20.16 15.05
CA ASN A 286 4.68 21.30 15.95
C ASN A 286 3.75 21.06 17.16
N ASN A 287 3.21 19.84 17.31
CA ASN A 287 2.32 19.51 18.42
C ASN A 287 3.06 19.52 19.77
N THR A 288 2.42 20.07 20.77
CA THR A 288 2.95 20.12 22.16
C THR A 288 2.54 18.90 22.98
N VAL A 289 1.44 18.26 22.58
CA VAL A 289 0.91 17.03 23.15
C VAL A 289 1.01 15.94 22.09
N PRO A 290 1.62 14.79 22.38
CA PRO A 290 1.69 13.71 21.40
C PRO A 290 0.31 13.18 21.02
N ASP A 291 0.16 12.66 19.81
CA ASP A 291 -1.10 12.08 19.35
C ASP A 291 -1.60 10.95 20.26
N VAL A 292 -0.68 10.12 20.76
CA VAL A 292 -0.98 9.08 21.74
C VAL A 292 -0.22 9.37 23.03
N VAL A 293 -0.94 9.84 24.04
CA VAL A 293 -0.38 10.13 25.37
C VAL A 293 -0.22 8.85 26.18
N GLY A 294 0.89 8.70 26.91
CA GLY A 294 1.11 7.51 27.74
C GLY A 294 2.51 7.40 28.32
N GLY A 295 2.80 6.25 28.92
CA GLY A 295 4.14 5.93 29.42
C GLY A 295 5.17 5.98 28.28
N GLY A 296 6.39 6.40 28.59
CA GLY A 296 7.47 6.54 27.61
C GLY A 296 7.49 7.89 26.87
N THR A 297 6.41 8.67 26.88
CA THR A 297 6.32 9.96 26.17
C THR A 297 6.75 11.16 27.00
N VAL A 298 6.95 10.98 28.30
CA VAL A 298 7.17 12.03 29.27
C VAL A 298 8.60 12.04 29.82
N ALA A 299 9.14 13.24 30.02
CA ALA A 299 10.40 13.46 30.72
C ALA A 299 10.20 13.47 32.22
N TYR A 300 9.03 13.97 32.68
CA TYR A 300 8.70 14.07 34.09
C TYR A 300 7.18 14.12 34.29
N VAL A 301 6.70 13.51 35.37
CA VAL A 301 5.29 13.57 35.83
C VAL A 301 5.25 13.65 37.35
N ASN A 302 4.38 14.51 37.88
CA ASN A 302 3.99 14.53 39.29
C ASN A 302 2.46 14.60 39.45
N GLU A 303 1.94 14.84 40.64
CA GLU A 303 0.50 14.89 40.91
C GLU A 303 -0.25 16.01 40.17
N TYR A 304 0.46 17.07 39.76
CA TYR A 304 -0.16 18.29 39.24
C TYR A 304 0.22 18.62 37.80
N GLU A 305 1.39 18.16 37.35
CA GLU A 305 1.94 18.54 36.05
C GLU A 305 2.77 17.42 35.41
N HIS A 306 2.97 17.54 34.12
CA HIS A 306 3.84 16.65 33.33
C HIS A 306 4.55 17.41 32.22
N VAL A 307 5.69 16.88 31.80
CA VAL A 307 6.51 17.43 30.72
C VAL A 307 6.81 16.32 29.72
N TYR A 308 6.44 16.53 28.47
CA TYR A 308 6.72 15.57 27.39
C TYR A 308 8.19 15.62 26.96
N LEU A 309 8.64 14.52 26.34
CA LEU A 309 9.96 14.44 25.71
C LEU A 309 10.08 15.47 24.58
N LYS A 310 11.30 15.98 24.36
CA LYS A 310 11.61 16.86 23.23
C LYS A 310 11.86 16.09 21.95
N ASP A 311 12.41 14.88 22.06
CA ASP A 311 12.65 14.01 20.92
C ASP A 311 11.34 13.54 20.34
N VAL A 312 11.13 13.82 19.05
CA VAL A 312 9.88 13.56 18.33
C VAL A 312 9.60 12.07 18.23
N GLU A 313 10.61 11.27 17.91
CA GLU A 313 10.45 9.82 17.67
C GLU A 313 9.92 9.14 18.94
N HIS A 314 10.58 9.32 20.08
CA HIS A 314 10.17 8.71 21.33
C HIS A 314 8.90 9.35 21.93
N ARG A 315 8.73 10.67 21.76
CA ARG A 315 7.51 11.35 22.22
C ARG A 315 6.25 10.81 21.54
N GLU A 316 6.33 10.48 20.27
CA GLU A 316 5.17 10.03 19.48
C GLU A 316 4.91 8.52 19.56
N GLU A 317 5.75 7.77 20.26
CA GLU A 317 5.61 6.32 20.42
C GLU A 317 5.23 5.94 21.87
N GLY A 318 4.03 6.36 22.30
CA GLY A 318 3.52 6.11 23.65
C GLY A 318 3.22 4.63 23.93
N GLY A 319 3.57 4.18 25.15
CA GLY A 319 3.40 2.79 25.60
C GLY A 319 4.58 1.91 25.25
N THR A 320 4.50 0.61 25.60
CA THR A 320 5.46 -0.37 25.13
C THR A 320 5.27 -0.56 23.63
N PRO A 321 6.28 -0.23 22.81
CA PRO A 321 6.12 -0.25 21.35
C PRO A 321 6.05 -1.68 20.80
N ALA A 322 5.65 -1.80 19.53
CA ALA A 322 5.72 -3.03 18.74
C ALA A 322 7.20 -3.34 18.42
N ILE A 323 7.90 -3.99 19.36
CA ILE A 323 9.38 -4.13 19.35
C ILE A 323 9.84 -5.07 18.24
N VAL A 324 9.33 -6.31 18.24
CA VAL A 324 9.73 -7.35 17.26
C VAL A 324 9.29 -6.93 15.87
N GLU A 325 8.12 -6.36 15.77
CA GLU A 325 7.53 -5.85 14.52
C GLU A 325 8.39 -4.71 13.91
N ALA A 326 8.95 -3.84 14.75
CA ALA A 326 9.85 -2.78 14.32
C ALA A 326 11.20 -3.35 13.84
N ILE A 327 11.77 -4.31 14.59
CA ILE A 327 12.99 -5.03 14.20
C ILE A 327 12.80 -5.71 12.84
N ARG A 328 11.67 -6.43 12.67
CA ARG A 328 11.30 -7.07 11.40
C ARG A 328 11.18 -6.06 10.27
N ALA A 329 10.60 -4.88 10.52
CA ALA A 329 10.52 -3.81 9.53
C ALA A 329 11.92 -3.38 9.06
N GLY A 330 12.88 -3.21 9.97
CA GLY A 330 14.28 -2.94 9.60
C GLY A 330 14.90 -4.05 8.74
N LEU A 331 14.62 -5.32 9.06
CA LEU A 331 15.15 -6.47 8.29
C LEU A 331 14.64 -6.50 6.85
N VAL A 332 13.34 -6.21 6.61
CA VAL A 332 12.81 -6.22 5.25
C VAL A 332 13.30 -5.04 4.41
N PHE A 333 13.54 -3.88 5.02
CA PHE A 333 14.22 -2.77 4.34
C PHE A 333 15.66 -3.12 3.99
N LYS A 334 16.39 -3.78 4.91
CA LYS A 334 17.74 -4.28 4.65
C LYS A 334 17.75 -5.28 3.50
N LEU A 335 16.77 -6.20 3.45
CA LEU A 335 16.64 -7.17 2.36
C LEU A 335 16.41 -6.48 1.02
N LYS A 336 15.44 -5.54 0.95
CA LYS A 336 15.18 -4.75 -0.25
C LYS A 336 16.45 -4.05 -0.75
N HIS A 337 17.17 -3.38 0.16
CA HIS A 337 18.42 -2.71 -0.18
C HIS A 337 19.49 -3.70 -0.70
N THR A 338 19.55 -4.91 -0.13
CA THR A 338 20.51 -5.94 -0.55
C THR A 338 20.18 -6.50 -1.93
N VAL A 339 18.91 -6.64 -2.27
CA VAL A 339 18.48 -7.03 -3.63
C VAL A 339 18.78 -5.91 -4.64
N GLY A 340 18.52 -4.67 -4.26
CA GLY A 340 18.64 -3.49 -5.11
C GLY A 340 17.36 -3.20 -5.91
N VAL A 341 16.97 -1.92 -5.92
CA VAL A 341 15.72 -1.50 -6.59
C VAL A 341 15.80 -1.69 -8.09
N ASP A 342 16.96 -1.47 -8.70
CA ASP A 342 17.16 -1.69 -10.15
C ASP A 342 16.86 -3.14 -10.54
N VAL A 343 17.34 -4.11 -9.73
CA VAL A 343 17.05 -5.53 -9.94
C VAL A 343 15.55 -5.82 -9.79
N ILE A 344 14.95 -5.33 -8.71
CA ILE A 344 13.50 -5.48 -8.45
C ILE A 344 12.69 -4.96 -9.65
N ARG A 345 12.98 -3.73 -10.08
CA ARG A 345 12.27 -3.08 -11.19
C ARG A 345 12.47 -3.80 -12.51
N ALA A 346 13.69 -4.27 -12.80
CA ALA A 346 13.96 -5.00 -14.03
C ALA A 346 13.11 -6.28 -14.16
N TYR A 347 13.04 -7.08 -13.08
CA TYR A 347 12.22 -8.30 -13.07
C TYR A 347 10.72 -7.99 -13.13
N GLU A 348 10.23 -7.04 -12.33
CA GLU A 348 8.81 -6.71 -12.30
C GLU A 348 8.33 -6.08 -13.59
N HIS A 349 9.16 -5.25 -14.22
CA HIS A 349 8.86 -4.68 -15.54
C HIS A 349 8.76 -5.77 -16.61
N ASP A 350 9.70 -6.73 -16.64
CA ASP A 350 9.63 -7.87 -17.56
C ASP A 350 8.33 -8.68 -17.38
N PHE A 351 8.01 -9.01 -16.11
CA PHE A 351 6.79 -9.78 -15.83
C PHE A 351 5.52 -9.02 -16.20
N VAL A 352 5.37 -7.76 -15.80
CA VAL A 352 4.13 -7.03 -16.06
C VAL A 352 3.93 -6.76 -17.54
N HIS A 353 4.99 -6.44 -18.29
CA HIS A 353 4.92 -6.19 -19.72
C HIS A 353 4.49 -7.44 -20.48
N ARG A 354 5.09 -8.59 -20.14
CA ARG A 354 4.75 -9.89 -20.74
C ARG A 354 3.33 -10.35 -20.35
N ALA A 355 2.92 -10.11 -19.11
CA ALA A 355 1.57 -10.44 -18.65
C ALA A 355 0.51 -9.60 -19.37
N VAL A 356 0.71 -8.29 -19.46
CA VAL A 356 -0.18 -7.38 -20.17
C VAL A 356 -0.29 -7.79 -21.63
N HIS A 357 0.82 -7.94 -22.33
CA HIS A 357 0.83 -8.37 -23.73
C HIS A 357 0.06 -9.68 -23.96
N ALA A 358 0.32 -10.69 -23.13
CA ALA A 358 -0.35 -11.98 -23.27
C ALA A 358 -1.86 -11.88 -22.98
N LEU A 359 -2.28 -11.13 -21.96
CA LEU A 359 -3.69 -11.04 -21.57
C LEU A 359 -4.51 -10.14 -22.52
N GLU A 360 -3.90 -9.13 -23.14
CA GLU A 360 -4.54 -8.25 -24.14
C GLU A 360 -4.92 -9.01 -25.43
N GLU A 361 -4.16 -10.05 -25.81
CA GLU A 361 -4.53 -10.90 -26.95
C GLU A 361 -5.86 -11.62 -26.74
N HIS A 362 -6.35 -11.71 -25.49
CA HIS A 362 -7.57 -12.44 -25.17
C HIS A 362 -8.82 -11.55 -25.31
N PRO A 363 -9.77 -11.85 -26.22
CA PRO A 363 -10.89 -10.97 -26.58
C PRO A 363 -11.90 -10.71 -25.43
N ASN A 364 -11.84 -11.48 -24.36
CA ASN A 364 -12.75 -11.37 -23.21
C ASN A 364 -12.09 -10.78 -21.96
N ILE A 365 -10.81 -10.48 -21.98
CA ILE A 365 -10.11 -9.88 -20.85
C ILE A 365 -9.97 -8.38 -21.11
N VAL A 366 -10.35 -7.58 -20.13
CA VAL A 366 -10.13 -6.13 -20.15
C VAL A 366 -9.25 -5.79 -18.97
N ILE A 367 -8.02 -5.38 -19.26
CA ILE A 367 -7.06 -4.92 -18.24
C ILE A 367 -7.41 -3.46 -17.90
N LEU A 368 -7.33 -3.11 -16.62
CA LEU A 368 -7.70 -1.79 -16.13
C LEU A 368 -6.48 -0.85 -16.10
N GLY A 369 -6.69 0.40 -16.49
CA GLY A 369 -5.70 1.49 -16.50
C GLY A 369 -4.87 1.56 -17.78
N ASN A 370 -3.96 2.54 -17.84
CA ASN A 370 -3.04 2.72 -18.95
C ASN A 370 -1.93 1.64 -18.91
N HIS A 371 -1.79 0.91 -20.00
CA HIS A 371 -0.85 -0.21 -20.09
C HIS A 371 0.57 0.25 -20.45
N GLU A 372 0.71 1.41 -21.08
CA GLU A 372 1.98 1.99 -21.49
C GLU A 372 2.68 2.82 -20.40
N ALA A 373 1.94 3.17 -19.33
CA ALA A 373 2.49 3.93 -18.22
C ALA A 373 3.54 3.13 -17.43
N ASP A 374 4.52 3.82 -16.83
CA ASP A 374 5.39 3.19 -15.84
C ASP A 374 4.57 2.68 -14.67
N ARG A 375 4.72 1.40 -14.36
CA ARG A 375 3.86 0.72 -13.40
C ARG A 375 4.57 -0.37 -12.60
N LEU A 376 4.03 -0.64 -11.43
CA LEU A 376 4.37 -1.83 -10.65
C LEU A 376 3.83 -3.09 -11.33
N SER A 377 4.34 -4.24 -10.96
CA SER A 377 3.89 -5.54 -11.48
C SER A 377 2.51 -5.95 -10.94
N ILE A 378 1.52 -5.06 -11.10
CA ILE A 378 0.13 -5.24 -10.68
C ILE A 378 -0.74 -5.30 -11.95
N VAL A 379 -1.55 -6.35 -12.08
CA VAL A 379 -2.51 -6.51 -13.17
C VAL A 379 -3.91 -6.67 -12.59
N SER A 380 -4.75 -5.65 -12.80
CA SER A 380 -6.18 -5.68 -12.49
C SER A 380 -6.98 -5.85 -13.77
N PHE A 381 -7.91 -6.80 -13.78
CA PHE A 381 -8.68 -7.11 -14.98
C PHE A 381 -10.10 -7.54 -14.67
N VAL A 382 -10.97 -7.41 -15.66
CA VAL A 382 -12.32 -7.99 -15.67
C VAL A 382 -12.45 -8.96 -16.85
N ILE A 383 -13.30 -9.97 -16.71
CA ILE A 383 -13.62 -10.89 -17.80
C ILE A 383 -15.00 -10.54 -18.33
N GLN A 384 -15.05 -10.15 -19.62
CA GLN A 384 -16.28 -9.73 -20.30
C GLN A 384 -16.85 -10.86 -21.14
N ARG A 385 -18.18 -11.06 -21.08
CA ARG A 385 -18.91 -11.99 -21.94
C ARG A 385 -20.27 -11.43 -22.32
N GLY A 386 -20.54 -11.31 -23.60
CA GLY A 386 -21.84 -10.87 -24.11
C GLY A 386 -22.29 -9.51 -23.56
N GLY A 387 -21.34 -8.56 -23.42
CA GLY A 387 -21.61 -7.21 -22.87
C GLY A 387 -21.75 -7.15 -21.35
N ARG A 388 -21.47 -8.25 -20.63
CA ARG A 388 -21.50 -8.30 -19.16
C ARG A 388 -20.18 -8.78 -18.60
N TYR A 389 -19.82 -8.32 -17.39
CA TYR A 389 -18.66 -8.80 -16.67
C TYR A 389 -19.00 -10.03 -15.82
N LEU A 390 -18.08 -10.99 -15.75
CA LEU A 390 -18.14 -12.05 -14.75
C LEU A 390 -17.83 -11.45 -13.38
N HIS A 391 -18.58 -11.89 -12.37
CA HIS A 391 -18.35 -11.44 -11.02
C HIS A 391 -16.94 -11.80 -10.55
N HIS A 392 -16.21 -10.84 -9.99
CA HIS A 392 -14.80 -11.01 -9.59
C HIS A 392 -14.59 -12.15 -8.59
N ASN A 393 -15.48 -12.33 -7.60
CA ASN A 393 -15.37 -13.42 -6.63
C ASN A 393 -15.54 -14.79 -7.29
N PHE A 394 -16.38 -14.90 -8.34
CA PHE A 394 -16.49 -16.13 -9.08
C PHE A 394 -15.18 -16.47 -9.81
N VAL A 395 -14.53 -15.50 -10.41
CA VAL A 395 -13.25 -15.70 -11.10
C VAL A 395 -12.16 -16.11 -10.10
N VAL A 396 -12.09 -15.42 -8.95
CA VAL A 396 -11.13 -15.74 -7.87
C VAL A 396 -11.37 -17.15 -7.32
N ALA A 397 -12.62 -17.52 -7.03
CA ALA A 397 -12.94 -18.88 -6.55
C ALA A 397 -12.51 -19.95 -7.55
N VAL A 398 -12.71 -19.69 -8.81
CA VAL A 398 -12.31 -20.61 -9.88
C VAL A 398 -10.78 -20.70 -10.01
N LEU A 399 -10.03 -19.60 -9.89
CA LEU A 399 -8.57 -19.60 -9.85
C LEU A 399 -8.05 -20.38 -8.64
N ASN A 400 -8.67 -20.19 -7.47
CA ASN A 400 -8.36 -20.94 -6.25
C ASN A 400 -8.64 -22.44 -6.42
N ASP A 401 -9.87 -22.79 -6.76
CA ASP A 401 -10.35 -24.17 -6.65
C ASP A 401 -9.77 -25.09 -7.74
N LEU A 402 -9.52 -24.57 -8.94
CA LEU A 402 -8.99 -25.38 -10.04
C LEU A 402 -7.46 -25.29 -10.17
N PHE A 403 -6.86 -24.20 -9.72
CA PHE A 403 -5.44 -23.94 -9.96
C PHE A 403 -4.63 -23.63 -8.69
N GLY A 404 -5.25 -23.47 -7.52
CA GLY A 404 -4.55 -23.08 -6.29
C GLY A 404 -4.02 -21.65 -6.31
N ILE A 405 -4.42 -20.83 -7.29
CA ILE A 405 -3.92 -19.44 -7.43
C ILE A 405 -4.67 -18.53 -6.48
N GLN A 406 -3.91 -17.92 -5.57
CA GLN A 406 -4.42 -16.98 -4.58
C GLN A 406 -4.37 -15.57 -5.15
N SER A 407 -5.46 -15.12 -5.73
CA SER A 407 -5.66 -13.78 -6.26
C SER A 407 -6.69 -13.01 -5.42
N ARG A 408 -6.83 -11.71 -5.65
CA ARG A 408 -7.81 -10.88 -4.96
C ARG A 408 -8.96 -10.48 -5.88
N GLY A 409 -10.20 -10.56 -5.36
CA GLY A 409 -11.39 -9.99 -5.99
C GLY A 409 -11.97 -8.83 -5.19
N GLY A 410 -12.58 -7.84 -5.85
CA GLY A 410 -13.26 -6.71 -5.22
C GLY A 410 -12.71 -5.36 -5.64
N CYS A 411 -13.07 -4.30 -4.91
CA CYS A 411 -12.67 -2.93 -5.20
C CYS A 411 -11.27 -2.55 -4.67
N SER A 412 -10.56 -3.45 -4.04
CA SER A 412 -9.18 -3.27 -3.51
C SER A 412 -9.00 -2.02 -2.63
N CYS A 413 -10.06 -1.59 -1.92
CA CYS A 413 -10.08 -0.36 -1.10
C CYS A 413 -9.74 0.93 -1.89
N ALA A 414 -10.16 1.00 -3.16
CA ALA A 414 -10.04 2.15 -4.04
C ALA A 414 -11.36 2.35 -4.80
N GLY A 415 -12.47 2.48 -4.05
CA GLY A 415 -13.83 2.53 -4.58
C GLY A 415 -14.05 3.62 -5.62
N PRO A 416 -13.75 4.90 -5.34
CA PRO A 416 -13.96 5.99 -6.31
C PRO A 416 -13.17 5.80 -7.61
N TYR A 417 -11.92 5.30 -7.52
CA TYR A 417 -11.12 4.98 -8.70
C TYR A 417 -11.71 3.82 -9.50
N GLY A 418 -12.11 2.77 -8.79
CA GLY A 418 -12.76 1.61 -9.42
C GLY A 418 -14.04 1.95 -10.16
N HIS A 419 -14.86 2.87 -9.62
CA HIS A 419 -16.05 3.35 -10.31
C HIS A 419 -15.70 4.01 -11.64
N ARG A 420 -14.68 4.87 -11.68
CA ARG A 420 -14.22 5.49 -12.94
C ARG A 420 -13.70 4.45 -13.94
N LEU A 421 -12.85 3.53 -13.49
CA LEU A 421 -12.30 2.47 -14.36
C LEU A 421 -13.37 1.54 -14.94
N LEU A 422 -14.48 1.34 -14.23
CA LEU A 422 -15.60 0.50 -14.65
C LEU A 422 -16.73 1.28 -15.33
N GLY A 423 -16.59 2.61 -15.47
CA GLY A 423 -17.63 3.47 -16.07
C GLY A 423 -18.91 3.56 -15.22
N ILE A 424 -18.79 3.45 -13.90
CA ILE A 424 -19.90 3.57 -12.94
C ILE A 424 -20.05 5.05 -12.57
N ASP A 425 -21.15 5.64 -13.00
CA ASP A 425 -21.51 6.99 -12.60
C ASP A 425 -22.10 7.08 -11.18
N LEU A 426 -22.39 8.29 -10.72
CA LEU A 426 -22.87 8.51 -9.36
C LEU A 426 -24.29 7.93 -9.15
N GLU A 427 -25.14 7.94 -10.16
CA GLU A 427 -26.51 7.41 -10.08
C GLU A 427 -26.48 5.89 -9.89
N LEU A 428 -25.73 5.18 -10.72
CA LEU A 428 -25.51 3.74 -10.60
C LEU A 428 -24.79 3.38 -9.29
N SER A 429 -23.85 4.21 -8.82
CA SER A 429 -23.18 4.02 -7.54
C SER A 429 -24.17 4.05 -6.37
N HIS A 430 -25.12 5.00 -6.35
CA HIS A 430 -26.17 5.06 -5.34
C HIS A 430 -27.15 3.88 -5.44
N GLU A 431 -27.36 3.31 -6.63
CA GLU A 431 -28.14 2.08 -6.76
C GLU A 431 -27.45 0.89 -6.10
N TYR A 432 -26.16 0.72 -6.34
CA TYR A 432 -25.35 -0.31 -5.67
C TYR A 432 -25.35 -0.12 -4.15
N GLU A 433 -25.15 1.09 -3.66
CA GLU A 433 -25.17 1.41 -2.22
C GLU A 433 -26.49 0.94 -1.57
N ARG A 434 -27.64 1.34 -2.12
CA ARG A 434 -28.96 0.94 -1.60
C ARG A 434 -29.16 -0.58 -1.53
N GLU A 435 -28.70 -1.30 -2.54
CA GLU A 435 -28.85 -2.76 -2.57
C GLU A 435 -27.87 -3.46 -1.62
N ILE A 436 -26.64 -2.93 -1.49
CA ILE A 436 -25.64 -3.42 -0.55
C ILE A 436 -26.12 -3.24 0.90
N GLU A 437 -26.71 -2.08 1.24
CA GLU A 437 -27.31 -1.83 2.57
C GLU A 437 -28.47 -2.78 2.88
N ARG A 438 -29.15 -3.30 1.86
CA ARG A 438 -30.19 -4.34 1.99
C ARG A 438 -29.61 -5.75 2.12
N GLY A 439 -28.28 -5.90 2.12
CA GLY A 439 -27.60 -7.18 2.25
C GLY A 439 -27.27 -7.88 0.92
N CYS A 440 -27.51 -7.23 -0.23
CA CYS A 440 -27.17 -7.77 -1.55
C CYS A 440 -25.69 -7.56 -1.90
N GLU A 441 -24.78 -8.12 -1.11
CA GLU A 441 -23.33 -7.93 -1.31
C GLU A 441 -22.79 -8.49 -2.64
N GLY A 442 -23.49 -9.45 -3.23
CA GLY A 442 -23.10 -10.09 -4.49
C GLY A 442 -23.15 -9.18 -5.72
N ILE A 443 -23.60 -7.94 -5.60
CA ILE A 443 -23.60 -6.95 -6.69
C ILE A 443 -22.46 -5.93 -6.57
N LYS A 444 -21.66 -5.99 -5.51
CA LYS A 444 -20.53 -5.06 -5.33
C LYS A 444 -19.64 -5.05 -6.58
N PRO A 445 -19.42 -3.88 -7.21
CA PRO A 445 -18.52 -3.80 -8.35
C PRO A 445 -17.09 -4.11 -7.92
N GLY A 446 -16.31 -4.66 -8.85
CA GLY A 446 -14.92 -4.98 -8.58
C GLY A 446 -14.27 -5.71 -9.75
N TRP A 447 -13.02 -6.02 -9.58
CA TRP A 447 -12.14 -6.68 -10.53
C TRP A 447 -11.33 -7.79 -9.88
N VAL A 448 -10.63 -8.56 -10.68
CA VAL A 448 -9.62 -9.51 -10.21
C VAL A 448 -8.27 -8.81 -10.29
N ARG A 449 -7.48 -8.92 -9.23
CA ARG A 449 -6.12 -8.40 -9.19
C ARG A 449 -5.13 -9.53 -8.90
N ILE A 450 -4.09 -9.57 -9.69
CA ILE A 450 -2.90 -10.41 -9.50
C ILE A 450 -1.66 -9.52 -9.50
N ASN A 451 -0.56 -10.03 -8.98
CA ASN A 451 0.74 -9.43 -9.18
C ASN A 451 1.84 -10.48 -9.29
N PHE A 452 2.93 -10.10 -9.95
CA PHE A 452 4.11 -10.92 -10.13
C PHE A 452 5.27 -10.29 -9.38
N ASN A 453 5.68 -10.89 -8.27
CA ASN A 453 6.79 -10.38 -7.48
C ASN A 453 8.13 -10.74 -8.14
N TYR A 454 9.14 -9.90 -7.97
CA TYR A 454 10.45 -10.00 -8.62
C TYR A 454 11.20 -11.32 -8.40
N PHE A 455 10.89 -12.08 -7.36
CA PHE A 455 11.56 -13.35 -7.04
C PHE A 455 10.80 -14.61 -7.53
N ILE A 456 9.61 -14.49 -8.14
CA ILE A 456 8.92 -15.67 -8.67
C ILE A 456 9.71 -16.28 -9.82
N ASN A 457 9.56 -17.59 -10.06
CA ASN A 457 10.18 -18.25 -11.19
C ASN A 457 9.30 -18.19 -12.44
N GLU A 458 9.90 -18.48 -13.57
CA GLU A 458 9.23 -18.46 -14.88
C GLU A 458 8.06 -19.44 -14.94
N GLU A 459 8.23 -20.62 -14.33
CA GLU A 459 7.18 -21.65 -14.32
C GLU A 459 5.91 -21.15 -13.62
N ASN A 460 6.04 -20.50 -12.46
CA ASN A 460 4.90 -19.93 -11.73
C ASN A 460 4.27 -18.75 -12.51
N PHE A 461 5.08 -17.91 -13.14
CA PHE A 461 4.60 -16.82 -13.98
C PHE A 461 3.73 -17.36 -15.14
N GLU A 462 4.28 -18.26 -15.95
CA GLU A 462 3.54 -18.87 -17.06
C GLU A 462 2.31 -19.62 -16.58
N TYR A 463 2.40 -20.31 -15.45
CA TYR A 463 1.28 -21.05 -14.88
C TYR A 463 0.09 -20.14 -14.59
N VAL A 464 0.34 -18.97 -13.97
CA VAL A 464 -0.72 -17.99 -13.66
C VAL A 464 -1.37 -17.45 -14.94
N ILE A 465 -0.55 -17.04 -15.93
CA ILE A 465 -1.07 -16.52 -17.22
C ILE A 465 -1.91 -17.58 -17.95
N ARG A 466 -1.41 -18.79 -18.06
CA ARG A 466 -2.13 -19.90 -18.73
C ARG A 466 -3.42 -20.30 -17.99
N ALA A 467 -3.46 -20.18 -16.67
CA ALA A 467 -4.67 -20.46 -15.88
C ALA A 467 -5.77 -19.41 -16.14
N ILE A 468 -5.40 -18.15 -16.29
CA ILE A 468 -6.33 -17.06 -16.63
C ILE A 468 -6.86 -17.26 -18.05
N ASP A 469 -6.00 -17.56 -19.03
CA ASP A 469 -6.39 -17.84 -20.42
C ASP A 469 -7.38 -19.01 -20.53
N ARG A 470 -7.04 -20.16 -19.95
CA ARG A 470 -7.93 -21.35 -19.97
C ARG A 470 -9.32 -21.07 -19.41
N LYS A 471 -9.45 -20.11 -18.50
CA LYS A 471 -10.73 -19.70 -17.94
C LYS A 471 -11.54 -18.86 -18.91
N SER A 472 -10.91 -17.89 -19.51
CA SER A 472 -11.55 -16.99 -20.45
C SER A 472 -12.04 -17.76 -21.69
N THR A 473 -11.30 -18.80 -22.13
CA THR A 473 -11.66 -19.64 -23.27
C THR A 473 -12.67 -20.74 -22.94
N ARG A 474 -12.58 -21.43 -21.79
CA ARG A 474 -13.47 -22.56 -21.45
C ARG A 474 -14.81 -22.16 -20.88
N LEU A 475 -14.94 -20.99 -20.28
CA LEU A 475 -16.24 -20.39 -19.99
C LEU A 475 -17.02 -20.06 -21.29
N ASN A 476 -16.35 -20.06 -22.46
CA ASN A 476 -16.98 -19.98 -23.77
C ASN A 476 -17.58 -21.31 -24.26
N SER A 477 -17.06 -22.45 -23.83
CA SER A 477 -17.69 -23.74 -24.16
C SER A 477 -18.77 -24.04 -23.13
N SER A 478 -20.00 -23.61 -23.43
CA SER A 478 -21.24 -24.00 -22.77
C SER A 478 -21.18 -25.45 -22.32
N HIS A 479 -21.55 -25.73 -21.08
CA HIS A 479 -21.90 -27.03 -20.46
C HIS A 479 -21.02 -27.53 -19.30
N VAL A 480 -20.12 -26.78 -18.71
CA VAL A 480 -19.57 -27.19 -17.42
C VAL A 480 -20.34 -26.50 -16.29
N ALA A 481 -21.46 -27.12 -15.99
CA ALA A 481 -21.99 -27.33 -14.66
C ALA A 481 -22.19 -26.12 -13.74
N LEU A 482 -23.08 -25.19 -14.09
CA LEU A 482 -23.94 -24.53 -13.09
C LEU A 482 -24.83 -25.51 -12.31
N SER A 483 -24.84 -26.80 -12.71
CA SER A 483 -25.69 -27.86 -12.14
C SER A 483 -25.05 -28.65 -10.98
N ARG A 484 -23.87 -28.25 -10.48
CA ARG A 484 -23.18 -28.93 -9.37
C ARG A 484 -22.71 -28.01 -8.25
N MET A 485 -23.36 -26.89 -8.03
CA MET A 485 -23.24 -26.23 -6.74
C MET A 485 -24.12 -26.97 -5.73
N PRO A 486 -23.61 -27.36 -4.55
CA PRO A 486 -24.45 -27.89 -3.50
C PRO A 486 -25.49 -26.84 -3.10
N SER A 487 -26.74 -27.24 -3.01
CA SER A 487 -27.86 -26.40 -2.61
C SER A 487 -27.93 -26.20 -1.10
N SER A 488 -26.78 -25.96 -0.43
CA SER A 488 -26.80 -25.64 1.00
C SER A 488 -25.41 -25.15 1.47
N ALA A 489 -25.27 -23.87 1.63
CA ALA A 489 -24.62 -23.23 2.77
C ALA A 489 -24.98 -21.73 2.77
#